data_c2b6fde1feadfc42adae2dc1b7969a01
#
_entry.id   c2b6fde1feadfc42adae2dc1b7969a01
#
_cell.length_a   1.000
_cell.length_b   1.000
_cell.length_c   1.000
_cell.angle_alpha   90.00
_cell.angle_beta   90.00
_cell.angle_gamma   90.00
#
_symmetry.space_group_name_H-M   'P 1'
#
loop_
_entity.id
_entity.type
_entity.pdbx_description
1 polymer ?
#
loop_
_entity_poly.entity_id
_entity_poly.type
_entity_poly.pdbx_seq_one_letter_code
_entity_poly.pdbx_strand_id
1 'polypeptide(L)'
;PKCGTKLKFNYLRYHHIGNAYCPNCDFKSPVADYRMTKIDYENKKVEIEANGEKTSYKMLSDSIFNMYNMLAVVTVLNKMGIETEKIKELLDNEQIAETRYKKETVNGINIIRHLAKGQNPIACSCVFDYIKKEKGQKEIILLLYDHFDAKESSESIVWLYDCDFEFLNDDSISKIVIGGPRCEDFYLRLLIAGVPSEKLVYTQNPIDTVNSLSLENGKDIYVLYDVYTDKEAKEVSSKIKEKIQNK
;
A
#
# COMPACT_ATOMS: atom_id res chain seq x y z
N PRO A 1 -12.21 -14.33 -23.74
CA PRO A 1 -13.62 -13.92 -23.86
C PRO A 1 -14.19 -14.13 -25.27
N LYS A 2 -13.32 -14.05 -26.31
CA LYS A 2 -13.77 -14.06 -27.73
C LYS A 2 -13.96 -15.47 -28.27
N CYS A 3 -13.07 -16.42 -27.98
CA CYS A 3 -13.09 -17.79 -28.53
C CYS A 3 -13.20 -18.88 -27.44
N GLY A 4 -13.42 -18.52 -26.17
CA GLY A 4 -13.52 -19.48 -25.07
C GLY A 4 -12.19 -20.07 -24.58
N THR A 5 -11.07 -19.79 -25.24
CA THR A 5 -9.76 -20.27 -24.82
C THR A 5 -9.28 -19.52 -23.55
N LYS A 6 -8.65 -20.24 -22.61
CA LYS A 6 -8.08 -19.67 -21.41
C LYS A 6 -7.02 -18.62 -21.76
N LEU A 7 -7.15 -17.42 -21.20
CA LEU A 7 -6.20 -16.33 -21.41
C LEU A 7 -4.85 -16.63 -20.77
N LYS A 8 -3.79 -16.09 -21.38
CA LYS A 8 -2.46 -15.97 -20.80
C LYS A 8 -2.19 -14.51 -20.48
N PHE A 9 -1.25 -14.27 -19.57
CA PHE A 9 -0.90 -12.93 -19.10
C PHE A 9 0.60 -12.68 -19.31
N ASN A 10 0.94 -11.52 -19.84
CA ASN A 10 2.31 -11.02 -19.87
C ASN A 10 2.77 -10.66 -18.47
N TYR A 11 1.85 -10.11 -17.66
CA TYR A 11 2.00 -9.92 -16.21
C TYR A 11 0.63 -9.93 -15.54
N LEU A 12 0.61 -10.29 -14.27
CA LEU A 12 -0.55 -10.19 -13.36
C LEU A 12 -0.06 -9.69 -12.01
N ARG A 13 -0.74 -8.69 -11.44
CA ARG A 13 -0.43 -8.09 -10.15
C ARG A 13 -1.69 -7.99 -9.30
N TYR A 14 -1.55 -8.31 -8.01
CA TYR A 14 -2.61 -8.16 -7.01
C TYR A 14 -3.95 -8.77 -7.47
N HIS A 15 -3.90 -9.90 -8.16
CA HIS A 15 -5.02 -10.64 -8.77
C HIS A 15 -5.91 -9.85 -9.75
N HIS A 16 -5.79 -8.51 -9.80
CA HIS A 16 -6.72 -7.63 -10.52
C HIS A 16 -6.08 -6.84 -11.68
N ILE A 17 -4.77 -6.64 -11.66
CA ILE A 17 -4.07 -5.83 -12.67
C ILE A 17 -3.25 -6.74 -13.57
N GLY A 18 -3.60 -6.77 -14.86
CA GLY A 18 -2.88 -7.64 -15.77
C GLY A 18 -2.95 -7.21 -17.23
N ASN A 19 -2.01 -7.70 -18.01
CA ASN A 19 -1.99 -7.58 -19.47
C ASN A 19 -2.22 -8.96 -20.07
N ALA A 20 -3.44 -9.19 -20.55
CA ALA A 20 -3.91 -10.49 -21.04
C ALA A 20 -3.80 -10.59 -22.55
N TYR A 21 -3.60 -11.81 -23.03
CA TYR A 21 -3.72 -12.16 -24.44
C TYR A 21 -4.29 -13.57 -24.61
N CYS A 22 -4.93 -13.82 -25.75
CA CYS A 22 -5.38 -15.14 -26.12
C CYS A 22 -4.32 -15.86 -26.98
N PRO A 23 -3.93 -17.10 -26.66
CA PRO A 23 -2.99 -17.85 -27.50
C PRO A 23 -3.61 -18.37 -28.79
N ASN A 24 -4.94 -18.30 -28.95
CA ASN A 24 -5.69 -18.92 -30.04
C ASN A 24 -6.43 -17.91 -30.96
N CYS A 25 -6.59 -16.65 -30.54
CA CYS A 25 -7.22 -15.61 -31.36
C CYS A 25 -6.54 -14.25 -31.12
N ASP A 26 -7.02 -13.21 -31.78
CA ASP A 26 -6.48 -11.86 -31.77
C ASP A 26 -6.82 -11.06 -30.48
N PHE A 27 -7.52 -11.66 -29.52
CA PHE A 27 -7.85 -10.97 -28.26
C PHE A 27 -6.58 -10.67 -27.46
N LYS A 28 -6.41 -9.39 -27.11
CA LYS A 28 -5.36 -8.89 -26.22
C LYS A 28 -5.83 -7.65 -25.49
N SER A 29 -5.23 -7.37 -24.34
CA SER A 29 -5.39 -6.10 -23.63
C SER A 29 -5.02 -4.94 -24.55
N PRO A 30 -5.76 -3.83 -24.53
CA PRO A 30 -5.45 -2.67 -25.34
C PRO A 30 -4.08 -2.09 -24.99
N VAL A 31 -3.44 -1.48 -25.99
CA VAL A 31 -2.21 -0.70 -25.75
C VAL A 31 -2.63 0.61 -25.09
N ALA A 32 -1.93 0.99 -24.03
CA ALA A 32 -2.18 2.25 -23.34
C ALA A 32 -1.59 3.42 -24.15
N ASP A 33 -2.39 4.48 -24.36
CA ASP A 33 -1.95 5.73 -24.97
C ASP A 33 -1.00 6.53 -24.06
N TYR A 34 -1.17 6.36 -22.75
CA TYR A 34 -0.34 6.96 -21.72
C TYR A 34 0.24 5.88 -20.84
N ARG A 35 1.54 5.89 -20.64
CA ARG A 35 2.21 4.91 -19.81
C ARG A 35 3.46 5.48 -19.14
N MET A 36 3.70 5.10 -17.91
CA MET A 36 4.97 5.38 -17.24
C MET A 36 5.99 4.34 -17.70
N THR A 37 7.03 4.79 -18.42
CA THR A 37 8.01 3.91 -19.08
C THR A 37 9.28 3.73 -18.26
N LYS A 38 9.60 4.69 -17.37
CA LYS A 38 10.77 4.63 -16.49
C LYS A 38 10.47 5.31 -15.15
N ILE A 39 10.98 4.70 -14.09
CA ILE A 39 11.02 5.27 -12.74
C ILE A 39 12.46 5.33 -12.29
N ASP A 40 12.93 6.53 -11.97
CA ASP A 40 14.29 6.80 -11.49
C ASP A 40 14.21 7.31 -10.04
N TYR A 41 14.35 6.37 -9.10
CA TYR A 41 14.26 6.66 -7.67
C TYR A 41 15.43 7.51 -7.17
N GLU A 42 16.62 7.38 -7.78
CA GLU A 42 17.82 8.11 -7.36
C GLU A 42 17.70 9.60 -7.72
N ASN A 43 17.29 9.89 -8.95
CA ASN A 43 17.15 11.27 -9.45
C ASN A 43 15.74 11.84 -9.20
N LYS A 44 14.84 11.09 -8.54
CA LYS A 44 13.45 11.48 -8.28
C LYS A 44 12.72 11.94 -9.54
N LYS A 45 12.78 11.12 -10.60
CA LYS A 45 12.15 11.39 -11.90
C LYS A 45 11.34 10.20 -12.40
N VAL A 46 10.28 10.50 -13.14
CA VAL A 46 9.51 9.51 -13.90
C VAL A 46 9.41 9.94 -15.35
N GLU A 47 9.47 8.96 -16.26
CA GLU A 47 9.23 9.17 -17.68
C GLU A 47 7.83 8.69 -18.04
N ILE A 48 7.02 9.57 -18.61
CA ILE A 48 5.69 9.25 -19.12
C ILE A 48 5.71 9.40 -20.63
N GLU A 49 5.29 8.33 -21.33
CA GLU A 49 5.03 8.34 -22.74
C GLU A 49 3.56 8.65 -22.99
N ALA A 50 3.30 9.64 -23.80
CA ALA A 50 1.98 10.09 -24.22
C ALA A 50 1.93 10.16 -25.74
N ASN A 51 1.05 9.40 -26.39
CA ASN A 51 0.91 9.39 -27.85
C ASN A 51 2.24 9.16 -28.62
N GLY A 52 3.16 8.40 -28.02
CA GLY A 52 4.49 8.10 -28.60
C GLY A 52 5.60 9.10 -28.24
N GLU A 53 5.30 10.19 -27.57
CA GLU A 53 6.28 11.16 -27.07
C GLU A 53 6.60 10.91 -25.62
N LYS A 54 7.88 10.98 -25.25
CA LYS A 54 8.39 10.75 -23.91
C LYS A 54 8.74 12.04 -23.21
N THR A 55 8.19 12.24 -22.03
CA THR A 55 8.45 13.41 -21.20
C THR A 55 8.88 12.99 -19.81
N SER A 56 9.91 13.66 -19.28
CA SER A 56 10.39 13.44 -17.90
C SER A 56 9.74 14.45 -16.96
N TYR A 57 9.20 13.95 -15.85
CA TYR A 57 8.59 14.72 -14.79
C TYR A 57 9.29 14.48 -13.45
N LYS A 58 9.20 15.45 -12.54
CA LYS A 58 9.60 15.26 -11.14
C LYS A 58 8.75 14.19 -10.49
N MET A 59 9.37 13.26 -9.78
CA MET A 59 8.67 12.28 -8.96
C MET A 59 8.16 12.94 -7.68
N LEU A 60 6.85 13.01 -7.50
CA LEU A 60 6.24 13.65 -6.33
C LEU A 60 6.30 12.76 -5.09
N SER A 61 6.36 11.44 -5.26
CA SER A 61 6.42 10.46 -4.17
C SER A 61 6.97 9.14 -4.68
N ASP A 62 7.62 8.38 -3.82
CA ASP A 62 8.11 7.03 -4.11
C ASP A 62 6.99 5.97 -4.09
N SER A 63 5.80 6.34 -3.61
CA SER A 63 4.65 5.45 -3.54
C SER A 63 4.09 5.14 -4.93
N ILE A 64 3.91 3.86 -5.23
CA ILE A 64 3.32 3.40 -6.49
C ILE A 64 1.92 4.01 -6.75
N PHE A 65 1.13 4.23 -5.70
CA PHE A 65 -0.18 4.87 -5.83
C PHE A 65 -0.09 6.30 -6.34
N ASN A 66 0.87 7.06 -5.79
CA ASN A 66 1.07 8.44 -6.21
C ASN A 66 1.62 8.51 -7.62
N MET A 67 2.39 7.52 -8.06
CA MET A 67 2.81 7.39 -9.47
C MET A 67 1.62 7.14 -10.39
N TYR A 68 0.68 6.25 -10.03
CA TYR A 68 -0.56 6.06 -10.78
C TYR A 68 -1.44 7.32 -10.77
N ASN A 69 -1.57 7.99 -9.63
CA ASN A 69 -2.30 9.25 -9.53
C ASN A 69 -1.67 10.31 -10.43
N MET A 70 -0.34 10.43 -10.43
CA MET A 70 0.40 11.34 -11.29
C MET A 70 0.18 11.04 -12.77
N LEU A 71 0.26 9.76 -13.17
CA LEU A 71 -0.04 9.36 -14.55
C LEU A 71 -1.48 9.71 -14.94
N ALA A 72 -2.45 9.50 -14.04
CA ALA A 72 -3.85 9.87 -14.28
C ALA A 72 -4.01 11.39 -14.44
N VAL A 73 -3.37 12.19 -13.56
CA VAL A 73 -3.40 13.66 -13.64
C VAL A 73 -2.81 14.15 -14.95
N VAL A 74 -1.61 13.67 -15.35
CA VAL A 74 -0.98 14.03 -16.61
C VAL A 74 -1.88 13.66 -17.80
N THR A 75 -2.48 12.46 -17.77
CA THR A 75 -3.39 12.01 -18.82
C THR A 75 -4.60 12.93 -18.96
N VAL A 76 -5.27 13.24 -17.84
CA VAL A 76 -6.48 14.08 -17.85
C VAL A 76 -6.15 15.49 -18.33
N LEU A 77 -5.14 16.13 -17.75
CA LEU A 77 -4.75 17.49 -18.11
C LEU A 77 -4.36 17.62 -19.58
N ASN A 78 -3.60 16.65 -20.11
CA ASN A 78 -3.21 16.62 -21.51
C ASN A 78 -4.43 16.41 -22.43
N LYS A 79 -5.37 15.52 -22.06
CA LYS A 79 -6.63 15.34 -22.80
C LYS A 79 -7.56 16.55 -22.74
N MET A 80 -7.45 17.38 -21.71
CA MET A 80 -8.13 18.69 -21.61
C MET A 80 -7.45 19.78 -22.47
N GLY A 81 -6.34 19.48 -23.14
CA GLY A 81 -5.64 20.40 -24.02
C GLY A 81 -4.60 21.28 -23.29
N ILE A 82 -4.22 20.94 -22.07
CA ILE A 82 -3.15 21.65 -21.37
C ILE A 82 -1.81 21.16 -21.91
N GLU A 83 -0.96 22.10 -22.30
CA GLU A 83 0.36 21.81 -22.86
C GLU A 83 1.28 21.11 -21.84
N THR A 84 2.10 20.19 -22.33
CA THR A 84 3.00 19.35 -21.53
C THR A 84 3.92 20.17 -20.63
N GLU A 85 4.49 21.29 -21.13
CA GLU A 85 5.37 22.13 -20.32
C GLU A 85 4.63 22.80 -19.16
N LYS A 86 3.36 23.19 -19.37
CA LYS A 86 2.54 23.74 -18.30
C LYS A 86 2.20 22.70 -17.24
N ILE A 87 1.93 21.45 -17.66
CA ILE A 87 1.72 20.34 -16.73
C ILE A 87 2.98 20.09 -15.88
N LYS A 88 4.17 20.13 -16.50
CA LYS A 88 5.45 20.01 -15.77
C LYS A 88 5.61 21.10 -14.73
N GLU A 89 5.42 22.36 -15.11
CA GLU A 89 5.51 23.51 -14.21
C GLU A 89 4.58 23.35 -12.98
N LEU A 90 3.34 22.92 -13.22
CA LEU A 90 2.37 22.68 -12.13
C LEU A 90 2.85 21.57 -11.19
N LEU A 91 3.30 20.42 -11.74
CA LEU A 91 3.77 19.30 -10.94
C LEU A 91 5.07 19.60 -10.19
N ASP A 92 5.96 20.42 -10.75
CA ASP A 92 7.21 20.82 -10.08
C ASP A 92 6.96 21.66 -8.81
N ASN A 93 5.84 22.39 -8.78
CA ASN A 93 5.43 23.21 -7.65
C ASN A 93 4.51 22.48 -6.65
N GLU A 94 4.06 21.28 -6.97
CA GLU A 94 3.16 20.51 -6.10
C GLU A 94 3.92 19.75 -5.02
N GLN A 95 3.22 19.58 -3.88
CA GLN A 95 3.62 18.71 -2.79
C GLN A 95 2.45 17.79 -2.45
N ILE A 96 2.74 16.49 -2.33
CA ILE A 96 1.72 15.55 -1.89
C ILE A 96 1.46 15.74 -0.40
N ALA A 97 0.20 15.94 -0.04
CA ALA A 97 -0.21 15.98 1.35
C ALA A 97 0.12 14.64 2.03
N GLU A 98 0.83 14.69 3.16
CA GLU A 98 1.24 13.51 3.96
C GLU A 98 0.07 12.84 4.70
N THR A 99 -1.14 12.88 4.14
CA THR A 99 -2.35 12.37 4.79
C THR A 99 -2.42 10.85 4.83
N ARG A 100 -1.67 10.15 3.97
CA ARG A 100 -1.73 8.68 3.83
C ARG A 100 -0.49 7.97 4.34
N TYR A 101 0.61 8.68 4.49
CA TYR A 101 1.89 8.16 4.95
C TYR A 101 2.55 9.19 5.85
N LYS A 102 2.87 8.81 7.07
CA LYS A 102 3.60 9.67 8.01
C LYS A 102 4.68 8.86 8.71
N LYS A 103 5.93 9.31 8.57
CA LYS A 103 7.10 8.73 9.25
C LYS A 103 7.59 9.70 10.31
N GLU A 104 7.81 9.21 11.51
CA GLU A 104 8.41 9.95 12.62
C GLU A 104 9.49 9.07 13.26
N THR A 105 10.61 9.67 13.64
CA THR A 105 11.71 8.95 14.28
C THR A 105 11.84 9.38 15.74
N VAL A 106 11.83 8.42 16.66
CA VAL A 106 11.97 8.65 18.11
C VAL A 106 13.05 7.71 18.62
N ASN A 107 14.12 8.25 19.21
CA ASN A 107 15.26 7.49 19.75
C ASN A 107 15.79 6.40 18.79
N GLY A 108 15.88 6.72 17.48
CA GLY A 108 16.40 5.80 16.46
C GLY A 108 15.40 4.74 15.97
N ILE A 109 14.15 4.76 16.44
CA ILE A 109 13.06 3.89 15.97
C ILE A 109 12.16 4.71 15.06
N ASN A 110 11.89 4.22 13.86
CA ASN A 110 10.93 4.83 12.95
C ASN A 110 9.52 4.32 13.25
N ILE A 111 8.58 5.24 13.43
CA ILE A 111 7.15 4.93 13.55
C ILE A 111 6.49 5.44 12.27
N ILE A 112 5.91 4.52 11.50
CA ILE A 112 5.37 4.79 10.18
C ILE A 112 3.89 4.47 10.17
N ARG A 113 3.04 5.50 10.07
CA ARG A 113 1.61 5.32 9.83
C ARG A 113 1.37 5.28 8.33
N HIS A 114 0.69 4.24 7.87
CA HIS A 114 0.38 4.06 6.46
C HIS A 114 -1.07 3.61 6.26
N LEU A 115 -1.83 4.40 5.51
CA LEU A 115 -3.20 4.08 5.14
C LEU A 115 -3.22 2.90 4.15
N ALA A 116 -3.68 1.74 4.59
CA ALA A 116 -3.73 0.52 3.79
C ALA A 116 -5.06 0.34 3.04
N LYS A 117 -6.14 1.03 3.45
CA LYS A 117 -7.48 0.90 2.86
C LYS A 117 -7.95 -0.56 2.80
N GLY A 118 -8.14 -1.19 3.96
CA GLY A 118 -8.42 -2.61 4.11
C GLY A 118 -9.44 -3.18 3.13
N GLN A 119 -10.60 -2.56 2.97
CA GLN A 119 -11.65 -3.06 2.07
C GLN A 119 -11.36 -2.86 0.57
N ASN A 120 -10.17 -2.37 0.22
CA ASN A 120 -9.68 -2.33 -1.16
C ASN A 120 -8.49 -3.28 -1.30
N PRO A 121 -8.71 -4.52 -1.81
CA PRO A 121 -7.66 -5.54 -1.87
C PRO A 121 -6.43 -5.10 -2.64
N ILE A 122 -6.59 -4.37 -3.74
CA ILE A 122 -5.47 -3.86 -4.54
C ILE A 122 -4.65 -2.86 -3.74
N ALA A 123 -5.32 -1.89 -3.09
CA ALA A 123 -4.63 -0.87 -2.30
C ALA A 123 -3.87 -1.50 -1.13
N CYS A 124 -4.52 -2.42 -0.42
CA CYS A 124 -3.94 -3.12 0.72
C CYS A 124 -2.72 -3.99 0.30
N SER A 125 -2.86 -4.78 -0.77
CA SER A 125 -1.77 -5.59 -1.32
C SER A 125 -0.57 -4.75 -1.76
N CYS A 126 -0.80 -3.58 -2.36
CA CYS A 126 0.27 -2.66 -2.72
C CYS A 126 1.04 -2.14 -1.49
N VAL A 127 0.35 -1.85 -0.38
CA VAL A 127 1.01 -1.42 0.86
C VAL A 127 1.87 -2.55 1.42
N PHE A 128 1.37 -3.78 1.42
CA PHE A 128 2.14 -4.94 1.88
C PHE A 128 3.36 -5.20 1.00
N ASP A 129 3.21 -5.15 -0.33
CA ASP A 129 4.34 -5.27 -1.28
C ASP A 129 5.38 -4.15 -1.10
N TYR A 130 4.93 -2.92 -0.82
CA TYR A 130 5.82 -1.81 -0.47
C TYR A 130 6.62 -2.12 0.78
N ILE A 131 5.96 -2.50 1.89
CA ILE A 131 6.62 -2.79 3.17
C ILE A 131 7.63 -3.95 3.02
N LYS A 132 7.27 -5.00 2.28
CA LYS A 132 8.18 -6.11 1.99
C LYS A 132 9.49 -5.64 1.34
N LYS A 133 9.42 -4.67 0.43
CA LYS A 133 10.59 -4.14 -0.31
C LYS A 133 11.45 -3.18 0.50
N GLU A 134 10.91 -2.58 1.56
CA GLU A 134 11.67 -1.69 2.44
C GLU A 134 12.77 -2.48 3.17
N LYS A 135 13.93 -1.85 3.34
CA LYS A 135 15.10 -2.46 4.01
C LYS A 135 14.92 -2.45 5.52
N GLY A 136 15.63 -3.37 6.20
CA GLY A 136 15.67 -3.43 7.66
C GLY A 136 14.58 -4.32 8.27
N GLN A 137 14.73 -4.58 9.58
CA GLN A 137 13.75 -5.36 10.34
C GLN A 137 12.53 -4.53 10.70
N LYS A 138 11.37 -5.15 10.67
CA LYS A 138 10.08 -4.48 10.82
C LYS A 138 9.20 -5.20 11.84
N GLU A 139 8.41 -4.40 12.55
CA GLU A 139 7.22 -4.86 13.27
C GLU A 139 5.99 -4.15 12.69
N ILE A 140 4.88 -4.85 12.57
CA ILE A 140 3.68 -4.33 11.94
C ILE A 140 2.52 -4.38 12.93
N ILE A 141 1.76 -3.30 13.02
CA ILE A 141 0.45 -3.26 13.66
C ILE A 141 -0.60 -3.17 12.54
N LEU A 142 -1.57 -4.07 12.55
CA LEU A 142 -2.72 -4.06 11.65
C LEU A 142 -3.95 -3.55 12.39
N LEU A 143 -4.48 -2.40 11.99
CA LEU A 143 -5.73 -1.80 12.45
C LEU A 143 -6.70 -1.69 11.27
N LEU A 144 -6.96 -2.83 10.64
CA LEU A 144 -7.83 -2.93 9.48
C LEU A 144 -9.15 -3.54 9.93
N TYR A 145 -10.24 -2.83 9.65
CA TYR A 145 -11.58 -3.22 10.11
C TYR A 145 -12.49 -3.51 8.92
N ASP A 146 -13.70 -3.84 9.23
CA ASP A 146 -14.77 -4.15 8.27
C ASP A 146 -15.78 -2.99 8.10
N HIS A 147 -15.47 -1.80 8.60
CA HIS A 147 -16.34 -0.63 8.50
C HIS A 147 -16.43 -0.16 7.05
N PHE A 148 -17.64 0.03 6.55
CA PHE A 148 -17.90 0.65 5.25
C PHE A 148 -18.34 2.11 5.36
N ASP A 149 -18.69 2.56 6.58
CA ASP A 149 -18.83 3.98 6.95
C ASP A 149 -18.38 4.21 8.41
N ALA A 150 -18.54 5.42 8.92
CA ALA A 150 -18.07 5.79 10.26
C ALA A 150 -18.82 5.10 11.41
N LYS A 151 -20.01 4.52 11.16
CA LYS A 151 -20.89 3.97 12.19
C LYS A 151 -21.19 2.50 12.00
N GLU A 152 -21.15 2.01 10.78
CA GLU A 152 -21.61 0.68 10.42
C GLU A 152 -20.46 -0.19 9.95
N SER A 153 -20.40 -1.42 10.46
CA SER A 153 -19.49 -2.44 9.99
C SER A 153 -20.17 -3.34 8.96
N SER A 154 -19.39 -3.88 8.03
CA SER A 154 -19.84 -4.94 7.14
C SER A 154 -19.56 -6.29 7.80
N GLU A 155 -20.53 -7.19 7.74
CA GLU A 155 -20.28 -8.60 8.11
C GLU A 155 -19.39 -9.32 7.08
N SER A 156 -19.24 -8.73 5.89
CA SER A 156 -18.44 -9.31 4.81
C SER A 156 -16.97 -9.00 4.96
N ILE A 157 -16.19 -10.05 5.12
CA ILE A 157 -14.71 -10.00 5.16
C ILE A 157 -14.08 -10.69 3.95
N VAL A 158 -14.85 -10.93 2.89
CA VAL A 158 -14.39 -11.66 1.69
C VAL A 158 -13.16 -11.01 1.06
N TRP A 159 -13.03 -9.69 1.14
CA TRP A 159 -11.89 -8.95 0.62
C TRP A 159 -10.54 -9.39 1.21
N LEU A 160 -10.51 -10.00 2.41
CA LEU A 160 -9.29 -10.57 3.00
C LEU A 160 -8.66 -11.65 2.10
N TYR A 161 -9.49 -12.40 1.37
CA TYR A 161 -9.04 -13.48 0.50
C TYR A 161 -8.64 -13.02 -0.90
N ASP A 162 -9.01 -11.77 -1.26
CA ASP A 162 -8.57 -11.11 -2.49
C ASP A 162 -7.31 -10.25 -2.28
N CYS A 163 -6.87 -10.10 -1.03
CA CYS A 163 -5.69 -9.32 -0.66
C CYS A 163 -4.47 -10.23 -0.47
N ASP A 164 -3.31 -9.81 -1.00
CA ASP A 164 -2.05 -10.58 -0.96
C ASP A 164 -1.34 -10.46 0.41
N PHE A 165 -1.93 -11.02 1.46
CA PHE A 165 -1.29 -11.12 2.79
C PHE A 165 0.00 -11.93 2.76
N GLU A 166 0.23 -12.72 1.74
CA GLU A 166 1.45 -13.48 1.47
C GLU A 166 2.70 -12.61 1.40
N PHE A 167 2.56 -11.31 1.08
CA PHE A 167 3.67 -10.35 1.15
C PHE A 167 4.16 -10.10 2.57
N LEU A 168 3.32 -10.34 3.57
CA LEU A 168 3.69 -10.21 4.98
C LEU A 168 4.41 -11.44 5.55
N ASN A 169 4.45 -12.55 4.80
CA ASN A 169 5.30 -13.70 5.09
C ASN A 169 6.72 -13.44 4.56
N ASP A 170 7.48 -12.63 5.29
CA ASP A 170 8.83 -12.22 4.93
C ASP A 170 9.74 -12.23 6.17
N ASP A 171 11.01 -12.59 5.98
CA ASP A 171 11.98 -12.70 7.08
C ASP A 171 12.33 -11.34 7.70
N SER A 172 12.17 -10.25 6.94
CA SER A 172 12.37 -8.89 7.46
C SER A 172 11.24 -8.42 8.39
N ILE A 173 10.13 -9.16 8.47
CA ILE A 173 9.01 -8.89 9.37
C ILE A 173 9.12 -9.83 10.56
N SER A 174 9.53 -9.27 11.71
CA SER A 174 9.76 -10.04 12.93
C SER A 174 8.50 -10.28 13.75
N LYS A 175 7.50 -9.41 13.63
CA LYS A 175 6.24 -9.51 14.35
C LYS A 175 5.10 -8.78 13.65
N ILE A 176 3.90 -9.34 13.74
CA ILE A 176 2.66 -8.71 13.31
C ILE A 176 1.68 -8.72 14.49
N VAL A 177 1.26 -7.55 14.92
CA VAL A 177 0.28 -7.37 15.99
C VAL A 177 -1.03 -6.88 15.40
N ILE A 178 -2.09 -7.63 15.61
CA ILE A 178 -3.39 -7.38 15.02
C ILE A 178 -4.30 -6.79 16.08
N GLY A 179 -4.86 -5.61 15.83
CA GLY A 179 -5.77 -4.94 16.77
C GLY A 179 -7.16 -4.75 16.19
N GLY A 180 -8.17 -4.85 17.07
CA GLY A 180 -9.54 -4.50 16.74
C GLY A 180 -10.52 -5.67 16.69
N PRO A 181 -11.79 -5.41 16.37
CA PRO A 181 -12.88 -6.37 16.55
C PRO A 181 -12.77 -7.61 15.65
N ARG A 182 -12.05 -7.51 14.53
CA ARG A 182 -11.85 -8.60 13.55
C ARG A 182 -10.46 -9.25 13.65
N CYS A 183 -9.75 -9.04 14.76
CA CYS A 183 -8.36 -9.50 14.91
C CYS A 183 -8.18 -11.01 14.69
N GLU A 184 -9.16 -11.84 15.04
CA GLU A 184 -9.10 -13.30 14.85
C GLU A 184 -9.22 -13.69 13.37
N ASP A 185 -10.06 -13.00 12.60
CA ASP A 185 -10.19 -13.22 11.15
C ASP A 185 -8.88 -12.91 10.43
N PHE A 186 -8.24 -11.79 10.79
CA PHE A 186 -6.92 -11.42 10.25
C PHE A 186 -5.83 -12.40 10.70
N TYR A 187 -5.87 -12.86 11.94
CA TYR A 187 -4.94 -13.86 12.45
C TYR A 187 -5.03 -15.15 11.62
N LEU A 188 -6.25 -15.65 11.42
CA LEU A 188 -6.49 -16.83 10.57
C LEU A 188 -6.00 -16.60 9.13
N ARG A 189 -6.30 -15.43 8.55
CA ARG A 189 -5.86 -15.09 7.18
C ARG A 189 -4.33 -15.06 7.05
N LEU A 190 -3.63 -14.53 8.06
CA LEU A 190 -2.16 -14.53 8.08
C LEU A 190 -1.56 -15.91 8.21
N LEU A 191 -2.17 -16.80 8.99
CA LEU A 191 -1.77 -18.22 9.04
C LEU A 191 -1.93 -18.89 7.68
N ILE A 192 -3.04 -18.64 6.98
CA ILE A 192 -3.28 -19.15 5.61
C ILE A 192 -2.25 -18.57 4.63
N ALA A 193 -1.80 -17.34 4.82
CA ALA A 193 -0.72 -16.73 4.04
C ALA A 193 0.67 -17.31 4.34
N GLY A 194 0.76 -18.23 5.28
CA GLY A 194 2.01 -18.90 5.67
C GLY A 194 2.85 -18.15 6.69
N VAL A 195 2.32 -17.07 7.30
CA VAL A 195 3.05 -16.36 8.36
C VAL A 195 3.14 -17.26 9.60
N PRO A 196 4.34 -17.51 10.16
CA PRO A 196 4.51 -18.33 11.34
C PRO A 196 3.73 -17.79 12.55
N SER A 197 3.06 -18.68 13.28
CA SER A 197 2.20 -18.29 14.41
C SER A 197 2.96 -17.56 15.53
N GLU A 198 4.24 -17.88 15.71
CA GLU A 198 5.12 -17.22 16.70
C GLU A 198 5.41 -15.74 16.39
N LYS A 199 5.19 -15.31 15.13
CA LYS A 199 5.27 -13.89 14.71
C LYS A 199 3.96 -13.15 14.94
N LEU A 200 2.85 -13.84 15.24
CA LEU A 200 1.51 -13.26 15.28
C LEU A 200 1.02 -13.07 16.72
N VAL A 201 0.50 -11.89 17.00
CA VAL A 201 -0.20 -11.55 18.25
C VAL A 201 -1.47 -10.80 17.87
N TYR A 202 -2.56 -11.04 18.59
CA TYR A 202 -3.79 -10.30 18.37
C TYR A 202 -4.44 -9.83 19.70
N THR A 203 -5.19 -8.75 19.62
CA THR A 203 -5.97 -8.19 20.72
C THR A 203 -7.20 -7.45 20.20
N GLN A 204 -8.31 -7.55 20.89
CA GLN A 204 -9.53 -6.83 20.53
C GLN A 204 -9.42 -5.31 20.76
N ASN A 205 -8.63 -4.89 21.75
CA ASN A 205 -8.38 -3.48 22.00
C ASN A 205 -7.18 -2.99 21.14
N PRO A 206 -7.38 -2.09 20.18
CA PRO A 206 -6.31 -1.58 19.32
C PRO A 206 -5.13 -0.97 20.08
N ILE A 207 -5.41 -0.33 21.22
CA ILE A 207 -4.38 0.35 22.02
C ILE A 207 -3.42 -0.63 22.68
N ASP A 208 -3.89 -1.82 23.01
CA ASP A 208 -3.06 -2.84 23.68
C ASP A 208 -2.03 -3.47 22.73
N THR A 209 -2.16 -3.27 21.41
CA THR A 209 -1.18 -3.72 20.40
C THR A 209 0.24 -3.24 20.73
N VAL A 210 0.36 -2.07 21.33
CA VAL A 210 1.64 -1.46 21.71
C VAL A 210 2.39 -2.31 22.74
N ASN A 211 1.68 -3.12 23.55
CA ASN A 211 2.28 -3.94 24.60
C ASN A 211 3.08 -5.12 24.03
N SER A 212 2.80 -5.52 22.81
CA SER A 212 3.44 -6.66 22.16
C SER A 212 4.65 -6.29 21.29
N LEU A 213 4.96 -4.99 21.13
CA LEU A 213 6.12 -4.52 20.36
C LEU A 213 7.42 -4.71 21.16
N SER A 214 8.51 -5.02 20.44
CA SER A 214 9.85 -5.13 21.05
C SER A 214 10.47 -3.77 21.35
N LEU A 215 10.15 -2.74 20.57
CA LEU A 215 10.70 -1.38 20.65
C LEU A 215 12.25 -1.39 20.65
N GLU A 216 12.84 -2.18 19.78
CA GLU A 216 14.29 -2.29 19.62
C GLU A 216 14.80 -1.28 18.60
N ASN A 217 15.96 -0.68 18.86
CA ASN A 217 16.63 0.20 17.91
C ASN A 217 16.96 -0.53 16.61
N GLY A 218 16.79 0.18 15.50
CA GLY A 218 17.05 -0.37 14.17
C GLY A 218 15.87 -1.13 13.56
N LYS A 219 14.74 -1.24 14.27
CA LYS A 219 13.49 -1.75 13.70
C LYS A 219 12.54 -0.62 13.32
N ASP A 220 11.89 -0.77 12.20
CA ASP A 220 10.80 0.11 11.76
C ASP A 220 9.46 -0.45 12.25
N ILE A 221 8.60 0.40 12.82
CA ILE A 221 7.27 0.04 13.28
C ILE A 221 6.25 0.62 12.32
N TYR A 222 5.54 -0.23 11.61
CA TYR A 222 4.46 0.15 10.71
C TYR A 222 3.11 0.03 11.41
N VAL A 223 2.34 1.12 11.44
CA VAL A 223 0.95 1.13 11.89
C VAL A 223 0.08 1.26 10.63
N LEU A 224 -0.48 0.15 10.20
CA LEU A 224 -1.35 0.06 9.03
C LEU A 224 -2.80 0.24 9.47
N TYR A 225 -3.48 1.18 8.86
CA TYR A 225 -4.81 1.58 9.28
C TYR A 225 -5.75 1.76 8.09
N ASP A 226 -7.04 1.75 8.38
CA ASP A 226 -8.11 2.04 7.43
C ASP A 226 -8.59 3.49 7.56
N VAL A 227 -9.41 3.94 6.62
CA VAL A 227 -10.01 5.28 6.63
C VAL A 227 -10.75 5.57 7.95
N TYR A 228 -11.42 4.56 8.50
CA TYR A 228 -12.23 4.68 9.71
C TYR A 228 -11.44 4.42 11.01
N THR A 229 -10.20 4.00 10.92
CA THR A 229 -9.32 3.71 12.08
C THR A 229 -8.16 4.70 12.23
N ASP A 230 -8.20 5.85 11.56
CA ASP A 230 -7.14 6.87 11.63
C ASP A 230 -6.97 7.43 13.05
N LYS A 231 -8.07 7.56 13.82
CA LYS A 231 -8.02 8.03 15.20
C LYS A 231 -7.27 7.04 16.09
N GLU A 232 -7.60 5.76 16.01
CA GLU A 232 -6.93 4.69 16.74
C GLU A 232 -5.46 4.59 16.33
N ALA A 233 -5.15 4.69 15.05
CA ALA A 233 -3.77 4.67 14.55
C ALA A 233 -2.93 5.84 15.08
N LYS A 234 -3.52 7.02 15.22
CA LYS A 234 -2.88 8.18 15.86
C LYS A 234 -2.60 7.94 17.34
N GLU A 235 -3.59 7.39 18.05
CA GLU A 235 -3.47 7.09 19.48
C GLU A 235 -2.42 6.00 19.73
N VAL A 236 -2.46 4.90 18.97
CA VAL A 236 -1.45 3.83 19.02
C VAL A 236 -0.06 4.41 18.77
N SER A 237 0.11 5.23 17.72
CA SER A 237 1.41 5.86 17.42
C SER A 237 1.90 6.77 18.53
N SER A 238 1.02 7.53 19.18
CA SER A 238 1.36 8.36 20.35
C SER A 238 1.83 7.51 21.53
N LYS A 239 1.14 6.41 21.82
CA LYS A 239 1.55 5.48 22.87
C LYS A 239 2.86 4.75 22.59
N ILE A 240 3.15 4.43 21.34
CA ILE A 240 4.47 3.90 20.93
C ILE A 240 5.55 4.91 21.30
N LYS A 241 5.35 6.20 20.95
CA LYS A 241 6.31 7.27 21.27
C LYS A 241 6.55 7.41 22.77
N GLU A 242 5.47 7.47 23.55
CA GLU A 242 5.55 7.54 25.01
C GLU A 242 6.36 6.38 25.59
N LYS A 243 6.12 5.14 25.12
CA LYS A 243 6.87 3.97 25.57
C LYS A 243 8.35 4.02 25.19
N ILE A 244 8.69 4.53 24.00
CA ILE A 244 10.08 4.67 23.57
C ILE A 244 10.79 5.75 24.39
N GLN A 245 10.11 6.83 24.76
CA GLN A 245 10.66 7.93 25.57
C GLN A 245 10.86 7.56 27.02
N ASN A 246 10.04 6.64 27.55
CA ASN A 246 10.08 6.18 28.93
C ASN A 246 10.94 4.92 29.16
N LYS A 247 11.60 4.40 28.10
CA LYS A 247 12.50 3.25 28.14
C LYS A 247 13.96 3.71 28.26
#